data_11823026689f7dfb03386b1d849e3ddb
#
_entry.id   11823026689f7dfb03386b1d849e3ddb
#
_cell.length_a   1.000
_cell.length_b   1.000
_cell.length_c   1.000
_cell.angle_alpha   90.00
_cell.angle_beta   90.00
_cell.angle_gamma   90.00
#
_symmetry.space_group_name_H-M   'P 1'
#
loop_
_entity.id
_entity.type
_entity.pdbx_description
1 polymer ?
#
loop_
_entity_poly.entity_id
_entity_poly.type
_entity_poly.pdbx_seq_one_letter_code
_entity_poly.pdbx_strand_id
1 'polypeptide(L)'
;GSKIVSVTAFLEEFIPEDEIIYRALERNIKVAPEVSNEIINLEIDQMKGTIAQCYVEIVGDVEGTQIEETQETEVKLLKTVCPTCSKVQSGYYEAVIQFRADNREIKSEEFEKADEIVEKTLIKQLKTDKLAYCPQIAKPKEGHDYYIGSLKSGRKVAEALKEEFGGVIKESPR
;
A
#
# COMPACT_ATOMS: atom_id res chain seq x y z
N GLY A 1 29.78 -5.31 -16.18
CA GLY A 1 29.30 -5.69 -14.85
C GLY A 1 27.79 -5.75 -14.85
N SER A 2 27.23 -6.88 -14.42
CA SER A 2 25.78 -7.06 -14.30
C SER A 2 25.18 -6.02 -13.37
N LYS A 3 24.29 -5.16 -13.86
CA LYS A 3 23.51 -4.27 -13.01
C LYS A 3 22.40 -5.08 -12.36
N ILE A 4 22.39 -5.12 -11.03
CA ILE A 4 21.25 -5.64 -10.28
C ILE A 4 20.14 -4.60 -10.39
N VAL A 5 19.03 -5.00 -11.01
CA VAL A 5 17.83 -4.17 -11.09
C VAL A 5 16.89 -4.55 -9.96
N SER A 6 16.58 -3.60 -9.08
CA SER A 6 15.57 -3.78 -8.06
C SER A 6 14.27 -3.08 -8.45
N VAL A 7 13.17 -3.82 -8.43
CA VAL A 7 11.82 -3.30 -8.61
C VAL A 7 11.03 -3.59 -7.35
N THR A 8 10.46 -2.56 -6.75
CA THR A 8 9.53 -2.71 -5.66
C THR A 8 8.11 -2.58 -6.23
N ALA A 9 7.38 -3.69 -6.27
CA ALA A 9 5.97 -3.71 -6.61
C ALA A 9 5.16 -3.88 -5.33
N PHE A 10 4.34 -2.89 -4.99
CA PHE A 10 3.32 -3.02 -3.95
C PHE A 10 2.07 -3.59 -4.61
N LEU A 11 1.73 -4.83 -4.25
CA LEU A 11 0.62 -5.54 -4.84
C LEU A 11 -0.66 -5.20 -4.08
N GLU A 12 -1.49 -4.34 -4.65
CA GLU A 12 -2.92 -4.27 -4.32
C GLU A 12 -3.71 -5.39 -5.03
N GLU A 13 -3.15 -5.91 -6.14
CA GLU A 13 -3.64 -7.05 -6.90
C GLU A 13 -2.53 -8.07 -7.08
N PHE A 14 -2.90 -9.34 -7.23
CA PHE A 14 -1.93 -10.40 -7.52
C PHE A 14 -1.35 -10.19 -8.92
N ILE A 15 -0.05 -9.87 -9.00
CA ILE A 15 0.70 -9.80 -10.25
C ILE A 15 1.62 -11.02 -10.30
N PRO A 16 1.61 -11.84 -11.36
CA PRO A 16 2.52 -12.96 -11.53
C PRO A 16 3.99 -12.52 -11.45
N GLU A 17 4.86 -13.39 -10.92
CA GLU A 17 6.28 -13.06 -10.72
C GLU A 17 7.00 -12.77 -12.05
N ASP A 18 6.66 -13.46 -13.12
CA ASP A 18 7.18 -13.23 -14.46
C ASP A 18 6.82 -11.85 -15.01
N GLU A 19 5.59 -11.40 -14.80
CA GLU A 19 5.17 -10.05 -15.20
C GLU A 19 5.94 -8.96 -14.45
N ILE A 20 6.25 -9.17 -13.17
CA ILE A 20 7.06 -8.25 -12.38
C ILE A 20 8.48 -8.17 -12.96
N ILE A 21 9.05 -9.31 -13.35
CA ILE A 21 10.38 -9.38 -13.96
C ILE A 21 10.40 -8.64 -15.30
N TYR A 22 9.43 -8.88 -16.18
CA TYR A 22 9.32 -8.19 -17.46
C TYR A 22 9.19 -6.68 -17.30
N ARG A 23 8.33 -6.21 -16.42
CA ARG A 23 8.19 -4.77 -16.10
C ARG A 23 9.49 -4.17 -15.56
N ALA A 24 10.26 -4.94 -14.78
CA ALA A 24 11.56 -4.52 -14.28
C ALA A 24 12.57 -4.33 -15.41
N LEU A 25 12.62 -5.28 -16.33
CA LEU A 25 13.51 -5.23 -17.50
C LEU A 25 13.14 -4.05 -18.40
N GLU A 26 11.88 -3.90 -18.80
CA GLU A 26 11.39 -2.82 -19.66
C GLU A 26 11.75 -1.42 -19.12
N ARG A 27 11.63 -1.20 -17.81
CA ARG A 27 11.96 0.09 -17.19
C ARG A 27 13.44 0.42 -17.20
N ASN A 28 14.31 -0.59 -17.32
CA ASN A 28 15.75 -0.42 -17.18
C ASN A 28 16.51 -0.60 -18.48
N ILE A 29 15.86 -1.07 -19.55
CA ILE A 29 16.45 -1.14 -20.89
C ILE A 29 16.46 0.27 -21.47
N LYS A 30 17.64 0.66 -21.94
CA LYS A 30 17.84 1.91 -22.66
C LYS A 30 18.53 1.58 -23.96
N VAL A 31 17.85 1.85 -25.06
CA VAL A 31 18.41 1.72 -26.40
C VAL A 31 19.13 3.02 -26.75
N ALA A 32 20.28 2.90 -27.41
CA ALA A 32 21.02 4.07 -27.86
C ALA A 32 20.17 4.88 -28.86
N PRO A 33 20.23 6.23 -28.82
CA PRO A 33 19.38 7.08 -29.66
C PRO A 33 19.66 6.96 -31.16
N GLU A 34 20.82 6.41 -31.53
CA GLU A 34 21.19 6.15 -32.93
C GLU A 34 20.49 4.93 -33.52
N VAL A 35 19.86 4.09 -32.69
CA VAL A 35 19.12 2.90 -33.13
C VAL A 35 17.71 3.29 -33.50
N SER A 36 17.29 2.93 -34.73
CA SER A 36 15.92 3.09 -35.18
C SER A 36 15.25 1.74 -35.40
N ASN A 37 13.92 1.72 -35.45
CA ASN A 37 13.10 0.51 -35.60
C ASN A 37 13.48 -0.63 -34.64
N GLU A 38 13.75 -0.27 -33.37
CA GLU A 38 14.15 -1.24 -32.37
C GLU A 38 13.02 -2.22 -32.03
N ILE A 39 13.38 -3.47 -31.96
CA ILE A 39 12.56 -4.57 -31.43
C ILE A 39 13.30 -5.17 -30.24
N ILE A 40 12.63 -5.21 -29.09
CA ILE A 40 13.18 -5.75 -27.84
C ILE A 40 12.46 -7.03 -27.50
N ASN A 41 13.20 -8.14 -27.43
CA ASN A 41 12.71 -9.43 -26.96
C ASN A 41 13.27 -9.70 -25.58
N LEU A 42 12.41 -10.09 -24.66
CA LEU A 42 12.75 -10.40 -23.29
C LEU A 42 12.41 -11.86 -23.01
N GLU A 43 13.35 -12.59 -22.44
CA GLU A 43 13.16 -13.97 -22.09
C GLU A 43 13.69 -14.25 -20.67
N ILE A 44 12.89 -14.99 -19.89
CA ILE A 44 13.30 -15.52 -18.59
C ILE A 44 13.79 -16.95 -18.83
N ASP A 45 15.09 -17.17 -18.73
CA ASP A 45 15.70 -18.49 -18.96
C ASP A 45 15.39 -19.43 -17.79
N GLN A 46 15.75 -19.01 -16.58
CA GLN A 46 15.53 -19.84 -15.39
C GLN A 46 15.42 -19.01 -14.12
N MET A 47 14.73 -19.59 -13.13
CA MET A 47 14.67 -19.08 -11.78
C MET A 47 15.57 -19.91 -10.86
N LYS A 48 16.47 -19.24 -10.14
CA LYS A 48 17.28 -19.81 -9.07
C LYS A 48 16.93 -19.16 -7.74
N GLY A 49 15.98 -19.75 -7.02
CA GLY A 49 15.44 -19.16 -5.81
C GLY A 49 14.74 -17.83 -6.10
N THR A 50 15.31 -16.72 -5.66
CA THR A 50 14.78 -15.37 -5.87
C THR A 50 15.45 -14.60 -7.02
N ILE A 51 16.32 -15.26 -7.79
CA ILE A 51 17.06 -14.64 -8.90
C ILE A 51 16.56 -15.24 -10.21
N ALA A 52 16.08 -14.36 -11.10
CA ALA A 52 15.72 -14.69 -12.47
C ALA A 52 16.91 -14.39 -13.38
N GLN A 53 17.36 -15.41 -14.12
CA GLN A 53 18.31 -15.25 -15.24
C GLN A 53 17.53 -14.87 -16.48
N CYS A 54 17.87 -13.75 -17.10
CA CYS A 54 17.13 -13.19 -18.22
C CYS A 54 18.03 -12.88 -19.39
N TYR A 55 17.49 -13.03 -20.61
CA TYR A 55 18.09 -12.58 -21.84
C TYR A 55 17.32 -11.40 -22.40
N VAL A 56 18.05 -10.39 -22.84
CA VAL A 56 17.53 -9.23 -23.54
C VAL A 56 18.16 -9.21 -24.92
N GLU A 57 17.34 -9.38 -25.95
CA GLU A 57 17.75 -9.28 -27.35
C GLU A 57 17.19 -7.98 -27.91
N ILE A 58 18.05 -7.18 -28.53
CA ILE A 58 17.68 -5.93 -29.19
C ILE A 58 18.09 -6.03 -30.65
N VAL A 59 17.13 -5.86 -31.53
CA VAL A 59 17.34 -5.78 -32.98
C VAL A 59 16.93 -4.39 -33.43
N GLY A 60 17.74 -3.73 -34.22
CA GLY A 60 17.44 -2.40 -34.72
C GLY A 60 18.34 -2.01 -35.85
N ASP A 61 18.11 -0.82 -36.41
CA ASP A 61 18.87 -0.27 -37.54
C ASP A 61 19.76 0.86 -37.06
N VAL A 62 21.05 0.81 -37.45
CA VAL A 62 22.01 1.88 -37.26
C VAL A 62 22.58 2.26 -38.65
N GLU A 63 22.39 3.49 -39.08
CA GLU A 63 22.86 4.00 -40.36
C GLU A 63 22.47 3.10 -41.56
N GLY A 64 21.26 2.53 -41.53
CA GLY A 64 20.73 1.65 -42.56
C GLY A 64 21.22 0.20 -42.48
N THR A 65 22.01 -0.16 -41.48
CA THR A 65 22.47 -1.52 -41.23
C THR A 65 21.74 -2.12 -40.02
N GLN A 66 21.15 -3.31 -40.20
CA GLN A 66 20.50 -4.04 -39.10
C GLN A 66 21.57 -4.60 -38.17
N ILE A 67 21.39 -4.32 -36.90
CA ILE A 67 22.23 -4.84 -35.82
C ILE A 67 21.39 -5.67 -34.85
N GLU A 68 22.03 -6.64 -34.19
CA GLU A 68 21.45 -7.47 -33.16
C GLU A 68 22.42 -7.53 -31.98
N GLU A 69 21.91 -7.31 -30.77
CA GLU A 69 22.66 -7.41 -29.54
C GLU A 69 21.87 -8.21 -28.51
N THR A 70 22.52 -9.18 -27.88
CA THR A 70 21.95 -9.99 -26.81
C THR A 70 22.74 -9.77 -25.55
N GLN A 71 22.04 -9.47 -24.44
CA GLN A 71 22.64 -9.33 -23.10
C GLN A 71 21.99 -10.28 -22.12
N GLU A 72 22.83 -10.88 -21.29
CA GLU A 72 22.39 -11.59 -20.10
C GLU A 72 22.28 -10.64 -18.93
N THR A 73 21.21 -10.76 -18.14
CA THR A 73 21.01 -9.97 -16.95
C THR A 73 20.29 -10.78 -15.86
N GLU A 74 20.41 -10.32 -14.64
CA GLU A 74 19.74 -10.95 -13.49
C GLU A 74 18.74 -9.99 -12.86
N VAL A 75 17.55 -10.51 -12.57
CA VAL A 75 16.53 -9.80 -11.79
C VAL A 75 16.35 -10.53 -10.46
N LYS A 76 16.60 -9.81 -9.36
CA LYS A 76 16.42 -10.35 -8.01
C LYS A 76 15.05 -9.93 -7.45
N LEU A 77 14.23 -10.92 -7.12
CA LEU A 77 12.95 -10.73 -6.45
C LEU A 77 13.15 -10.72 -4.92
N LEU A 78 12.77 -9.65 -4.28
CA LEU A 78 12.77 -9.52 -2.82
C LEU A 78 11.34 -9.44 -2.33
N LYS A 79 10.86 -10.50 -1.67
CA LYS A 79 9.56 -10.51 -1.02
C LYS A 79 9.67 -9.73 0.29
N THR A 80 8.92 -8.65 0.41
CA THR A 80 8.87 -7.85 1.62
C THR A 80 7.44 -7.43 1.92
N VAL A 81 7.15 -7.18 3.19
CA VAL A 81 5.86 -6.62 3.60
C VAL A 81 5.97 -5.10 3.52
N CYS A 82 5.01 -4.45 2.85
CA CYS A 82 5.01 -3.00 2.80
C CYS A 82 4.84 -2.41 4.22
N PRO A 83 5.43 -1.23 4.52
CA PRO A 83 5.34 -0.61 5.84
C PRO A 83 3.90 -0.40 6.33
N THR A 84 2.98 -0.08 5.43
CA THR A 84 1.55 0.07 5.75
C THR A 84 0.92 -1.26 6.13
N CYS A 85 1.15 -2.33 5.35
CA CYS A 85 0.64 -3.67 5.67
C CYS A 85 1.22 -4.18 6.99
N SER A 86 2.50 -3.92 7.25
CA SER A 86 3.14 -4.26 8.53
C SER A 86 2.47 -3.56 9.71
N LYS A 87 2.16 -2.27 9.59
CA LYS A 87 1.41 -1.51 10.60
C LYS A 87 0.02 -2.08 10.83
N VAL A 88 -0.72 -2.37 9.75
CA VAL A 88 -2.07 -2.96 9.85
C VAL A 88 -2.02 -4.31 10.58
N GLN A 89 -1.09 -5.19 10.19
CA GLN A 89 -0.95 -6.52 10.81
C GLN A 89 -0.52 -6.47 12.29
N SER A 90 0.28 -5.49 12.67
CA SER A 90 0.72 -5.30 14.06
C SER A 90 -0.32 -4.64 14.96
N GLY A 91 -1.48 -4.24 14.41
CA GLY A 91 -2.49 -3.51 15.17
C GLY A 91 -2.07 -2.09 15.56
N TYR A 92 -1.18 -1.48 14.77
CA TYR A 92 -0.69 -0.12 15.01
C TYR A 92 -1.82 0.90 15.04
N TYR A 93 -1.74 1.86 15.96
CA TYR A 93 -2.67 2.98 16.07
C TYR A 93 -1.96 4.27 16.53
N GLU A 94 -2.51 5.41 16.13
CA GLU A 94 -2.03 6.75 16.51
C GLU A 94 -3.04 7.51 17.36
N ALA A 95 -4.31 7.12 17.33
CA ALA A 95 -5.37 7.79 18.08
C ALA A 95 -6.27 6.80 18.79
N VAL A 96 -6.80 7.19 19.93
CA VAL A 96 -7.87 6.49 20.65
C VAL A 96 -9.03 7.47 20.83
N ILE A 97 -10.18 7.13 20.27
CA ILE A 97 -11.41 7.91 20.42
C ILE A 97 -12.24 7.30 21.52
N GLN A 98 -12.31 7.98 22.65
CA GLN A 98 -13.12 7.55 23.78
C GLN A 98 -14.52 8.16 23.68
N PHE A 99 -15.50 7.33 23.33
CA PHE A 99 -16.90 7.71 23.26
C PHE A 99 -17.53 7.52 24.63
N ARG A 100 -17.95 8.61 25.25
CA ARG A 100 -18.49 8.67 26.61
C ARG A 100 -19.75 9.52 26.66
N ALA A 101 -20.66 9.19 27.58
CA ALA A 101 -21.77 10.07 27.95
C ALA A 101 -21.46 10.79 29.25
N ASP A 102 -22.01 12.00 29.40
CA ASP A 102 -21.87 12.80 30.60
C ASP A 102 -23.01 12.49 31.57
N ASN A 103 -22.66 12.01 32.79
CA ASN A 103 -23.58 11.71 33.89
C ASN A 103 -24.77 10.77 33.55
N ARG A 104 -24.63 9.91 32.55
CA ARG A 104 -25.62 8.89 32.19
C ARG A 104 -24.96 7.69 31.51
N GLU A 105 -25.69 6.60 31.44
CA GLU A 105 -25.30 5.45 30.63
C GLU A 105 -25.61 5.70 29.15
N ILE A 106 -24.77 5.12 28.27
CA ILE A 106 -24.98 5.11 26.82
C ILE A 106 -25.94 3.97 26.50
N LYS A 107 -26.98 4.24 25.72
CA LYS A 107 -27.93 3.21 25.28
C LYS A 107 -27.33 2.33 24.19
N SER A 108 -27.82 1.09 24.07
CA SER A 108 -27.37 0.15 23.04
C SER A 108 -27.49 0.71 21.63
N GLU A 109 -28.58 1.41 21.34
CA GLU A 109 -28.82 2.06 20.03
C GLU A 109 -27.80 3.16 19.71
N GLU A 110 -27.34 3.88 20.75
CA GLU A 110 -26.29 4.90 20.59
C GLU A 110 -24.94 4.28 20.28
N PHE A 111 -24.62 3.09 20.87
CA PHE A 111 -23.41 2.34 20.54
C PHE A 111 -23.44 1.83 19.10
N GLU A 112 -24.56 1.25 18.67
CA GLU A 112 -24.72 0.77 17.29
C GLU A 112 -24.55 1.92 16.29
N LYS A 113 -25.16 3.06 16.59
CA LYS A 113 -25.04 4.25 15.75
C LYS A 113 -23.61 4.81 15.72
N ALA A 114 -22.92 4.80 16.87
CA ALA A 114 -21.53 5.24 16.94
C ALA A 114 -20.62 4.31 16.11
N ASP A 115 -20.78 2.98 16.25
CA ASP A 115 -20.03 2.00 15.47
C ASP A 115 -20.22 2.20 13.96
N GLU A 116 -21.47 2.44 13.51
CA GLU A 116 -21.80 2.73 12.11
C GLU A 116 -21.12 4.00 11.60
N ILE A 117 -21.12 5.08 12.40
CA ILE A 117 -20.48 6.35 12.04
C ILE A 117 -18.98 6.20 11.91
N VAL A 118 -18.35 5.50 12.85
CA VAL A 118 -16.92 5.21 12.83
C VAL A 118 -16.56 4.46 11.54
N GLU A 119 -17.28 3.37 11.23
CA GLU A 119 -17.06 2.57 10.04
C GLU A 119 -17.21 3.39 8.75
N LYS A 120 -18.32 4.10 8.58
CA LYS A 120 -18.56 4.96 7.41
C LYS A 120 -17.49 6.03 7.23
N THR A 121 -17.07 6.65 8.33
CA THR A 121 -16.04 7.69 8.30
C THR A 121 -14.70 7.11 7.88
N LEU A 122 -14.30 5.96 8.43
CA LEU A 122 -13.04 5.31 8.07
C LEU A 122 -13.03 4.83 6.62
N ILE A 123 -14.12 4.24 6.11
CA ILE A 123 -14.24 3.86 4.70
C ILE A 123 -14.04 5.07 3.78
N LYS A 124 -14.62 6.20 4.13
CA LYS A 124 -14.44 7.46 3.37
C LYS A 124 -12.99 7.95 3.43
N GLN A 125 -12.34 7.87 4.59
CA GLN A 125 -10.96 8.29 4.78
C GLN A 125 -9.96 7.37 4.08
N LEU A 126 -10.22 6.07 3.92
CA LEU A 126 -9.35 5.11 3.23
C LEU A 126 -8.99 5.54 1.80
N LYS A 127 -9.82 6.36 1.14
CA LYS A 127 -9.53 6.90 -0.19
C LYS A 127 -8.26 7.76 -0.22
N THR A 128 -7.90 8.40 0.89
CA THR A 128 -6.77 9.34 0.99
C THR A 128 -5.78 9.01 2.11
N ASP A 129 -6.13 8.09 2.99
CA ASP A 129 -5.35 7.71 4.16
C ASP A 129 -5.35 6.19 4.34
N LYS A 130 -4.25 5.55 3.96
CA LYS A 130 -4.09 4.08 4.04
C LYS A 130 -4.10 3.52 5.47
N LEU A 131 -3.96 4.38 6.49
CA LEU A 131 -4.03 4.02 7.90
C LEU A 131 -5.40 4.33 8.53
N ALA A 132 -6.41 4.65 7.72
CA ALA A 132 -7.78 4.87 8.18
C ALA A 132 -8.48 3.54 8.47
N TYR A 133 -8.06 2.84 9.49
CA TYR A 133 -8.65 1.59 9.96
C TYR A 133 -8.74 1.59 11.49
N CYS A 134 -9.58 0.70 12.02
CA CYS A 134 -9.78 0.52 13.46
C CYS A 134 -9.34 -0.92 13.83
N PRO A 135 -8.08 -1.10 14.32
CA PRO A 135 -7.59 -2.43 14.68
C PRO A 135 -8.28 -3.02 15.90
N GLN A 136 -8.83 -2.19 16.76
CA GLN A 136 -9.44 -2.63 18.02
C GLN A 136 -10.54 -1.68 18.48
N ILE A 137 -11.61 -2.25 19.02
CA ILE A 137 -12.63 -1.55 19.78
C ILE A 137 -12.65 -2.16 21.19
N ALA A 138 -12.31 -1.36 22.19
CA ALA A 138 -12.50 -1.77 23.58
C ALA A 138 -13.86 -1.25 24.08
N LYS A 139 -14.54 -2.08 24.89
CA LYS A 139 -15.90 -1.81 25.39
C LYS A 139 -15.92 -1.77 26.92
N PRO A 140 -15.32 -0.75 27.56
CA PRO A 140 -15.45 -0.56 28.99
C PRO A 140 -16.89 -0.21 29.36
N LYS A 141 -17.21 -0.27 30.64
CA LYS A 141 -18.57 0.02 31.14
C LYS A 141 -19.04 1.44 30.81
N GLU A 142 -18.09 2.38 30.75
CA GLU A 142 -18.36 3.81 30.54
C GLU A 142 -18.53 4.20 29.07
N GLY A 143 -18.30 3.28 28.12
CA GLY A 143 -18.41 3.60 26.70
C GLY A 143 -17.61 2.72 25.77
N HIS A 144 -17.30 3.21 24.59
CA HIS A 144 -16.45 2.55 23.60
C HIS A 144 -15.17 3.33 23.38
N ASP A 145 -14.04 2.60 23.21
CA ASP A 145 -12.75 3.13 22.83
C ASP A 145 -12.38 2.59 21.46
N TYR A 146 -12.36 3.48 20.45
CA TYR A 146 -11.98 3.15 19.09
C TYR A 146 -10.51 3.48 18.88
N TYR A 147 -9.71 2.46 18.60
CA TYR A 147 -8.30 2.61 18.27
C TYR A 147 -8.21 2.86 16.75
N ILE A 148 -7.63 3.98 16.35
CA ILE A 148 -7.58 4.40 14.94
C ILE A 148 -6.15 4.45 14.47
N GLY A 149 -5.86 3.83 13.33
CA GLY A 149 -4.51 3.70 12.78
C GLY A 149 -3.81 5.02 12.47
N SER A 150 -4.57 6.09 12.18
CA SER A 150 -4.06 7.41 11.84
C SER A 150 -4.68 8.49 12.72
N LEU A 151 -3.87 9.42 13.21
CA LEU A 151 -4.35 10.58 13.97
C LEU A 151 -5.29 11.47 13.13
N LYS A 152 -4.98 11.66 11.84
CA LYS A 152 -5.82 12.43 10.91
C LYS A 152 -7.23 11.83 10.80
N SER A 153 -7.31 10.52 10.59
CA SER A 153 -8.60 9.82 10.51
C SER A 153 -9.30 9.75 11.85
N GLY A 154 -8.56 9.65 12.96
CA GLY A 154 -9.12 9.73 14.31
C GLY A 154 -9.84 11.05 14.59
N ARG A 155 -9.25 12.18 14.20
CA ARG A 155 -9.90 13.49 14.31
C ARG A 155 -11.19 13.58 13.49
N LYS A 156 -11.21 12.99 12.28
CA LYS A 156 -12.42 12.93 11.45
C LYS A 156 -13.52 12.07 12.07
N VAL A 157 -13.15 10.97 12.71
CA VAL A 157 -14.10 10.15 13.48
C VAL A 157 -14.68 10.92 14.66
N ALA A 158 -13.85 11.60 15.43
CA ALA A 158 -14.31 12.42 16.56
C ALA A 158 -15.27 13.55 16.11
N GLU A 159 -14.95 14.23 15.01
CA GLU A 159 -15.81 15.25 14.41
C GLU A 159 -17.18 14.67 14.00
N ALA A 160 -17.19 13.53 13.31
CA ALA A 160 -18.41 12.86 12.86
C ALA A 160 -19.30 12.40 14.03
N LEU A 161 -18.71 11.88 15.09
CA LEU A 161 -19.45 11.52 16.32
C LEU A 161 -20.03 12.76 17.01
N LYS A 162 -19.28 13.87 17.05
CA LYS A 162 -19.79 15.14 17.58
C LYS A 162 -20.95 15.69 16.77
N GLU A 163 -20.90 15.61 15.45
CA GLU A 163 -21.98 16.08 14.57
C GLU A 163 -23.28 15.31 14.81
N GLU A 164 -23.20 14.00 15.04
CA GLU A 164 -24.37 13.15 15.26
C GLU A 164 -24.94 13.26 16.68
N PHE A 165 -24.07 13.19 17.69
CA PHE A 165 -24.50 13.09 19.09
C PHE A 165 -24.46 14.43 19.84
N GLY A 166 -23.86 15.45 19.24
CA GLY A 166 -23.52 16.69 19.96
C GLY A 166 -22.32 16.44 20.90
N GLY A 167 -22.20 17.30 21.89
CA GLY A 167 -21.17 17.17 22.91
C GLY A 167 -19.87 17.90 22.60
N VAL A 168 -18.81 17.56 23.32
CA VAL A 168 -17.52 18.25 23.29
C VAL A 168 -16.40 17.28 22.98
N ILE A 169 -15.52 17.66 22.07
CA ILE A 169 -14.26 16.95 21.83
C ILE A 169 -13.21 17.55 22.77
N LYS A 170 -12.58 16.65 23.57
CA LYS A 170 -11.38 16.97 24.36
C LYS A 170 -10.21 16.20 23.76
N GLU A 171 -9.19 16.90 23.29
CA GLU A 171 -7.99 16.29 22.75
C GLU A 171 -6.85 16.43 23.78
N SER A 172 -6.21 15.32 24.12
CA SER A 172 -5.01 15.30 24.93
C SER A 172 -3.89 14.62 24.19
N PRO A 173 -2.71 15.21 24.07
CA PRO A 173 -1.53 14.52 23.56
C PRO A 173 -1.13 13.44 24.55
N ARG A 174 -0.57 12.36 24.01
CA ARG A 174 -0.02 11.25 24.78
C ARG A 174 1.45 11.51 25.04
#